data_7a417eea72e1b89cd04e9db28da3d9f7
#
_entry.id   7a417eea72e1b89cd04e9db28da3d9f7
#
_cell.length_a   1.000
_cell.length_b   1.000
_cell.length_c   1.000
_cell.angle_alpha   90.00
_cell.angle_beta   90.00
_cell.angle_gamma   90.00
#
_symmetry.space_group_name_H-M   'P 1'
#
loop_
_entity.id
_entity.type
_entity.pdbx_description
1 polymer ?
#
loop_
_entity_poly.entity_id
_entity_poly.type
_entity_poly.pdbx_seq_one_letter_code
_entity_poly.pdbx_strand_id
1 'polypeptide(L)'
;MSKEAFFYAYKEVTKEETHHMFLESGRGGHLSVAAWNPLAVAKSVEEGLHIQWRNGEEEVRGGEALEELEKLVASYRVPFQESLPDFQGGAAGFITYDYARKIEVLPTMATDDLLIPDLYFYIVDCWAVLDVKTEIVTLMKLSTSEVDLVVLEEQYKRASEAGLASRVFLPGIATEVVEDHAELHVSVSPVEFEEAVRKIQHYIAQGDVFQVNLSVRQSKELQAPPIAMYEALRAFNPSPYMAFIHSPEFAVVSGSPELLVKKKSTELSTRPIAGTRPRGKSDAEDIDLANELIENEKERAEHVMLVDLERNDLGRVSTYGTVEVDEFMVIERYSHVMHIVSNVKGTLRPGTSNTEIVQAMFPGGTITGAPKIRTMEIIEELEPVRRGLYTGSIGWLGFSGDLELNIVIRTAFIQDGMAHIQAGAGIVIDSIPGAEYVESLNKGKALWQARAMAEGGSK
;
A
#
# COMPACT_ATOMS: atom_id res chain seq x y z
N MET A 1 -14.15 -21.43 4.41
CA MET A 1 -13.26 -21.06 5.54
C MET A 1 -13.47 -19.60 5.84
N SER A 2 -13.61 -19.19 7.11
CA SER A 2 -13.73 -17.78 7.47
C SER A 2 -12.42 -17.03 7.24
N LYS A 3 -12.50 -15.69 7.13
CA LYS A 3 -11.35 -14.80 6.95
C LYS A 3 -10.34 -14.92 8.10
N GLU A 4 -10.83 -15.06 9.33
CA GLU A 4 -10.01 -15.28 10.52
C GLU A 4 -9.29 -16.61 10.47
N ALA A 5 -10.01 -17.70 10.13
CA ALA A 5 -9.42 -19.02 10.03
C ALA A 5 -8.33 -19.08 8.97
N PHE A 6 -8.53 -18.38 7.84
CA PHE A 6 -7.54 -18.27 6.78
C PHE A 6 -6.27 -17.55 7.24
N PHE A 7 -6.42 -16.45 7.96
CA PHE A 7 -5.28 -15.72 8.53
C PHE A 7 -4.51 -16.53 9.57
N TYR A 8 -5.23 -17.23 10.48
CA TYR A 8 -4.55 -18.07 11.48
C TYR A 8 -3.88 -19.30 10.86
N ALA A 9 -4.45 -19.86 9.80
CA ALA A 9 -3.79 -20.90 9.03
C ALA A 9 -2.47 -20.39 8.41
N TYR A 10 -2.52 -19.20 7.81
CA TYR A 10 -1.32 -18.54 7.29
C TYR A 10 -0.27 -18.33 8.39
N LYS A 11 -0.64 -17.77 9.56
CA LYS A 11 0.30 -17.57 10.67
C LYS A 11 0.99 -18.86 11.11
N GLU A 12 0.24 -19.96 11.17
CA GLU A 12 0.80 -21.24 11.61
C GLU A 12 1.70 -21.87 10.56
N VAL A 13 1.31 -21.82 9.27
CA VAL A 13 2.13 -22.33 8.15
C VAL A 13 3.42 -21.54 7.99
N THR A 14 3.40 -20.22 8.25
CA THR A 14 4.56 -19.35 8.03
C THR A 14 5.44 -19.15 9.26
N LYS A 15 5.17 -19.83 10.36
CA LYS A 15 5.83 -19.63 11.65
C LYS A 15 7.36 -19.76 11.60
N GLU A 16 7.87 -20.66 10.78
CA GLU A 16 9.31 -20.90 10.58
C GLU A 16 9.81 -20.36 9.23
N GLU A 17 8.92 -19.69 8.44
CA GLU A 17 9.27 -19.17 7.12
C GLU A 17 9.91 -17.80 7.23
N THR A 18 10.99 -17.59 6.50
CA THR A 18 11.72 -16.31 6.50
C THR A 18 11.18 -15.30 5.50
N HIS A 19 10.55 -15.78 4.43
CA HIS A 19 9.98 -14.95 3.38
C HIS A 19 8.51 -15.34 3.15
N HIS A 20 7.61 -14.48 3.57
CA HIS A 20 6.18 -14.73 3.41
C HIS A 20 5.41 -13.42 3.35
N MET A 21 4.19 -13.50 2.80
CA MET A 21 3.33 -12.33 2.70
C MET A 21 1.86 -12.70 2.79
N PHE A 22 1.07 -11.74 3.22
CA PHE A 22 -0.37 -11.81 3.27
C PHE A 22 -0.96 -10.51 2.70
N LEU A 23 -1.67 -10.62 1.59
CA LEU A 23 -2.41 -9.51 1.02
C LEU A 23 -3.89 -9.74 1.28
N GLU A 24 -4.58 -8.75 1.78
CA GLU A 24 -5.95 -8.90 2.22
C GLU A 24 -6.79 -7.74 1.71
N SER A 25 -7.85 -8.06 0.99
CA SER A 25 -8.88 -7.10 0.72
C SER A 25 -9.66 -6.86 2.02
N GLY A 26 -9.67 -5.61 2.48
CA GLY A 26 -10.47 -5.19 3.60
C GLY A 26 -11.93 -5.03 3.22
N ARG A 27 -12.57 -4.00 3.76
CA ARG A 27 -13.98 -3.71 3.49
C ARG A 27 -14.19 -3.33 2.02
N GLY A 28 -15.07 -4.04 1.33
CA GLY A 28 -15.37 -3.84 -0.10
C GLY A 28 -14.64 -4.78 -1.05
N GLY A 29 -13.45 -5.30 -0.67
CA GLY A 29 -12.77 -6.36 -1.40
C GLY A 29 -13.27 -7.76 -1.01
N HIS A 30 -12.85 -8.77 -1.75
CA HIS A 30 -13.32 -10.13 -1.52
C HIS A 30 -12.22 -11.20 -1.57
N LEU A 31 -10.98 -10.83 -1.82
CA LEU A 31 -9.88 -11.80 -1.89
C LEU A 31 -8.87 -11.57 -0.75
N SER A 32 -8.34 -12.65 -0.22
CA SER A 32 -7.14 -12.65 0.61
C SER A 32 -6.14 -13.64 0.02
N VAL A 33 -4.88 -13.25 -0.08
CA VAL A 33 -3.80 -14.03 -0.68
C VAL A 33 -2.75 -14.32 0.38
N ALA A 34 -2.39 -15.59 0.54
CA ALA A 34 -1.29 -16.05 1.39
C ALA A 34 -0.20 -16.65 0.50
N ALA A 35 1.02 -16.18 0.63
CA ALA A 35 2.19 -16.72 -0.06
C ALA A 35 3.36 -16.85 0.91
N TRP A 36 4.12 -17.92 0.77
CA TRP A 36 5.28 -18.23 1.60
C TRP A 36 6.28 -19.06 0.81
N ASN A 37 7.52 -19.10 1.29
CA ASN A 37 8.60 -19.84 0.68
C ASN A 37 8.66 -19.61 -0.85
N PRO A 38 8.86 -18.34 -1.29
CA PRO A 38 8.78 -17.98 -2.70
C PRO A 38 9.84 -18.73 -3.54
N LEU A 39 9.57 -18.94 -4.83
CA LEU A 39 10.51 -19.48 -5.79
C LEU A 39 11.80 -18.65 -5.86
N ALA A 40 11.65 -17.32 -5.78
CA ALA A 40 12.77 -16.39 -5.72
C ALA A 40 12.37 -15.10 -5.00
N VAL A 41 13.38 -14.40 -4.48
CA VAL A 41 13.31 -13.02 -4.03
C VAL A 41 14.03 -12.16 -5.06
N ALA A 42 13.35 -11.16 -5.59
CA ALA A 42 13.88 -10.20 -6.56
C ALA A 42 13.93 -8.81 -5.96
N LYS A 43 15.10 -8.18 -5.91
CA LYS A 43 15.27 -6.82 -5.39
C LYS A 43 16.15 -5.96 -6.30
N SER A 44 15.86 -4.66 -6.36
CA SER A 44 16.70 -3.72 -7.09
C SER A 44 18.06 -3.57 -6.42
N VAL A 45 19.08 -3.48 -7.24
CA VAL A 45 20.46 -3.13 -6.88
C VAL A 45 20.97 -2.06 -7.85
N GLU A 46 22.14 -1.51 -7.61
CA GLU A 46 22.71 -0.46 -8.46
C GLU A 46 22.87 -0.93 -9.93
N GLU A 47 23.27 -2.18 -10.13
CA GLU A 47 23.50 -2.79 -11.44
C GLU A 47 22.23 -3.25 -12.15
N GLY A 48 21.07 -3.33 -11.46
CA GLY A 48 19.82 -3.81 -12.03
C GLY A 48 18.93 -4.58 -11.06
N LEU A 49 18.54 -5.82 -11.42
CA LEU A 49 17.69 -6.70 -10.60
C LEU A 49 18.52 -7.87 -10.06
N HIS A 50 18.68 -7.94 -8.75
CA HIS A 50 19.24 -9.10 -8.06
C HIS A 50 18.13 -10.11 -7.77
N ILE A 51 18.34 -11.37 -8.12
CA ILE A 51 17.40 -12.47 -7.94
C ILE A 51 18.09 -13.56 -7.11
N GLN A 52 17.53 -13.87 -5.97
CA GLN A 52 17.94 -14.96 -5.10
C GLN A 52 16.91 -16.09 -5.19
N TRP A 53 17.32 -17.22 -5.76
CA TRP A 53 16.46 -18.37 -5.93
C TRP A 53 16.38 -19.22 -4.67
N ARG A 54 15.25 -19.92 -4.47
CA ARG A 54 15.02 -20.83 -3.33
C ARG A 54 16.09 -21.92 -3.21
N ASN A 55 16.68 -22.36 -4.33
CA ASN A 55 17.76 -23.35 -4.33
C ASN A 55 19.13 -22.79 -3.89
N GLY A 56 19.22 -21.50 -3.57
CA GLY A 56 20.43 -20.81 -3.16
C GLY A 56 21.26 -20.22 -4.31
N GLU A 57 20.83 -20.38 -5.56
CA GLU A 57 21.45 -19.68 -6.70
C GLU A 57 21.10 -18.19 -6.65
N GLU A 58 22.05 -17.37 -7.11
CA GLU A 58 21.86 -15.92 -7.23
C GLU A 58 22.28 -15.44 -8.61
N GLU A 59 21.56 -14.46 -9.15
CA GLU A 59 21.91 -13.79 -10.40
C GLU A 59 21.61 -12.29 -10.31
N VAL A 60 22.37 -11.49 -11.06
CA VAL A 60 22.08 -10.07 -11.27
C VAL A 60 21.81 -9.85 -12.76
N ARG A 61 20.62 -9.34 -13.07
CA ARG A 61 20.24 -8.94 -14.43
C ARG A 61 20.48 -7.45 -14.57
N GLY A 62 21.41 -7.07 -15.43
CA GLY A 62 21.72 -5.68 -15.71
C GLY A 62 20.58 -4.98 -16.47
N GLY A 63 20.37 -3.71 -16.19
CA GLY A 63 19.34 -2.89 -16.82
C GLY A 63 18.38 -2.25 -15.83
N GLU A 64 17.21 -1.80 -16.32
CA GLU A 64 16.19 -1.22 -15.45
C GLU A 64 15.48 -2.35 -14.68
N ALA A 65 15.47 -2.24 -13.34
CA ALA A 65 15.07 -3.34 -12.46
C ALA A 65 13.61 -3.79 -12.67
N LEU A 66 12.68 -2.85 -12.92
CA LEU A 66 11.27 -3.17 -13.13
C LEU A 66 11.05 -3.87 -14.50
N GLU A 67 11.80 -3.47 -15.53
CA GLU A 67 11.77 -4.16 -16.83
C GLU A 67 12.28 -5.61 -16.70
N GLU A 68 13.37 -5.81 -15.95
CA GLU A 68 13.92 -7.15 -15.72
C GLU A 68 12.98 -8.00 -14.86
N LEU A 69 12.28 -7.40 -13.88
CA LEU A 69 11.22 -8.07 -13.12
C LEU A 69 10.06 -8.48 -14.04
N GLU A 70 9.61 -7.60 -14.93
CA GLU A 70 8.55 -7.91 -15.89
C GLU A 70 8.96 -9.07 -16.84
N LYS A 71 10.22 -9.06 -17.33
CA LYS A 71 10.76 -10.17 -18.14
C LYS A 71 10.81 -11.49 -17.35
N LEU A 72 11.19 -11.42 -16.07
CA LEU A 72 11.19 -12.59 -15.18
C LEU A 72 9.77 -13.14 -15.02
N VAL A 73 8.79 -12.29 -14.70
CA VAL A 73 7.36 -12.67 -14.59
C VAL A 73 6.84 -13.25 -15.90
N ALA A 74 7.19 -12.64 -17.05
CA ALA A 74 6.77 -13.10 -18.36
C ALA A 74 7.33 -14.49 -18.74
N SER A 75 8.47 -14.91 -18.17
CA SER A 75 9.03 -16.25 -18.39
C SER A 75 8.18 -17.38 -17.78
N TYR A 76 7.30 -17.04 -16.83
CA TYR A 76 6.32 -17.95 -16.20
C TYR A 76 4.88 -17.68 -16.68
N ARG A 77 4.70 -17.01 -17.80
CA ARG A 77 3.38 -16.59 -18.28
C ARG A 77 2.41 -17.75 -18.42
N VAL A 78 1.21 -17.58 -17.85
CA VAL A 78 0.08 -18.51 -17.97
C VAL A 78 -1.16 -17.77 -18.49
N PRO A 79 -2.04 -18.44 -19.27
CA PRO A 79 -3.32 -17.84 -19.65
C PRO A 79 -4.17 -17.57 -18.40
N PHE A 80 -4.85 -16.43 -18.36
CA PHE A 80 -5.83 -16.14 -17.32
C PHE A 80 -6.99 -17.15 -17.38
N GLN A 81 -7.39 -17.69 -16.24
CA GLN A 81 -8.48 -18.65 -16.12
C GLN A 81 -9.65 -18.01 -15.34
N GLU A 82 -10.77 -17.75 -16.00
CA GLU A 82 -11.93 -17.08 -15.40
C GLU A 82 -12.56 -17.83 -14.21
N SER A 83 -12.34 -19.15 -14.12
CA SER A 83 -12.83 -19.98 -13.03
C SER A 83 -11.99 -19.89 -11.74
N LEU A 84 -10.83 -19.25 -11.79
CA LEU A 84 -9.92 -19.05 -10.65
C LEU A 84 -9.99 -17.61 -10.14
N PRO A 85 -9.55 -17.36 -8.90
CA PRO A 85 -9.41 -16.01 -8.38
C PRO A 85 -8.50 -15.13 -9.24
N ASP A 86 -8.66 -13.80 -9.16
CA ASP A 86 -7.90 -12.83 -9.96
C ASP A 86 -6.37 -12.97 -9.81
N PHE A 87 -5.88 -13.22 -8.59
CA PHE A 87 -4.46 -13.49 -8.39
C PHE A 87 -4.13 -14.95 -8.74
N GLN A 88 -3.45 -15.14 -9.87
CA GLN A 88 -3.07 -16.46 -10.41
C GLN A 88 -1.55 -16.65 -10.41
N GLY A 89 -0.88 -16.19 -9.32
CA GLY A 89 0.56 -16.19 -9.17
C GLY A 89 1.23 -15.01 -9.85
N GLY A 90 2.50 -14.80 -9.58
CA GLY A 90 3.25 -13.66 -10.10
C GLY A 90 4.37 -13.21 -9.19
N ALA A 91 4.83 -12.00 -9.43
CA ALA A 91 5.67 -11.25 -8.52
C ALA A 91 4.78 -10.42 -7.60
N ALA A 92 4.90 -10.61 -6.29
CA ALA A 92 4.14 -9.85 -5.31
C ALA A 92 5.11 -9.21 -4.29
N GLY A 93 4.93 -7.91 -4.00
CA GLY A 93 5.90 -7.15 -3.24
C GLY A 93 5.62 -5.65 -3.25
N PHE A 94 6.69 -4.85 -3.32
CA PHE A 94 6.56 -3.40 -3.29
C PHE A 94 7.53 -2.66 -4.21
N ILE A 95 7.16 -1.41 -4.50
CA ILE A 95 7.95 -0.38 -5.16
C ILE A 95 8.02 0.81 -4.20
N THR A 96 9.22 1.31 -3.85
CA THR A 96 9.37 2.50 -3.01
C THR A 96 9.08 3.78 -3.79
N TYR A 97 8.70 4.85 -3.09
CA TYR A 97 8.56 6.20 -3.69
C TYR A 97 9.83 6.62 -4.45
N ASP A 98 11.00 6.25 -3.93
CA ASP A 98 12.29 6.64 -4.49
C ASP A 98 12.57 6.05 -5.88
N TYR A 99 11.81 5.03 -6.30
CA TYR A 99 11.79 4.55 -7.69
C TYR A 99 11.41 5.66 -8.68
N ALA A 100 10.70 6.70 -8.24
CA ALA A 100 10.40 7.88 -9.06
C ALA A 100 11.67 8.51 -9.68
N ARG A 101 12.84 8.36 -9.05
CA ARG A 101 14.15 8.81 -9.57
C ARG A 101 14.65 8.02 -10.78
N LYS A 102 14.05 6.86 -11.08
CA LYS A 102 14.29 6.10 -12.31
C LYS A 102 13.36 6.55 -13.45
N ILE A 103 12.27 7.22 -13.09
CA ILE A 103 11.27 7.73 -14.05
C ILE A 103 11.56 9.18 -14.42
N GLU A 104 11.90 10.01 -13.42
CA GLU A 104 12.07 11.45 -13.55
C GLU A 104 13.43 11.90 -12.97
N VAL A 105 13.98 12.99 -13.52
CA VAL A 105 15.20 13.58 -12.99
C VAL A 105 14.86 14.45 -11.79
N LEU A 106 15.13 13.93 -10.59
CA LEU A 106 14.83 14.61 -9.32
C LEU A 106 16.12 15.05 -8.61
N PRO A 107 16.10 16.15 -7.82
CA PRO A 107 17.20 16.52 -6.94
C PRO A 107 17.49 15.40 -5.93
N THR A 108 18.68 15.42 -5.32
CA THR A 108 19.09 14.48 -4.26
C THR A 108 19.51 15.29 -3.05
N MET A 109 18.55 15.68 -2.22
CA MET A 109 18.75 16.52 -1.05
C MET A 109 18.39 15.78 0.25
N ALA A 110 17.33 14.98 0.24
CA ALA A 110 16.89 14.20 1.37
C ALA A 110 17.84 13.01 1.66
N THR A 111 18.06 12.74 2.95
CA THR A 111 18.94 11.64 3.39
C THR A 111 18.24 10.30 3.22
N ASP A 112 18.91 9.35 2.58
CA ASP A 112 18.49 7.94 2.51
C ASP A 112 19.03 7.21 3.73
N ASP A 113 18.26 7.15 4.80
CA ASP A 113 18.68 6.59 6.07
C ASP A 113 18.17 5.17 6.35
N LEU A 114 17.15 4.73 5.62
CA LEU A 114 16.60 3.37 5.76
C LEU A 114 17.15 2.39 4.73
N LEU A 115 17.78 2.87 3.65
CA LEU A 115 18.42 2.06 2.59
C LEU A 115 17.49 0.96 2.05
N ILE A 116 16.21 1.28 1.87
CA ILE A 116 15.20 0.33 1.37
C ILE A 116 15.43 0.16 -0.15
N PRO A 117 15.50 -1.08 -0.68
CA PRO A 117 15.61 -1.28 -2.12
C PRO A 117 14.39 -0.68 -2.85
N ASP A 118 14.61 -0.04 -4.00
CA ASP A 118 13.52 0.57 -4.79
C ASP A 118 12.42 -0.43 -5.17
N LEU A 119 12.81 -1.70 -5.40
CA LEU A 119 11.91 -2.82 -5.70
C LEU A 119 12.25 -4.01 -4.82
N TYR A 120 11.22 -4.66 -4.27
CA TYR A 120 11.37 -5.91 -3.53
C TYR A 120 10.14 -6.80 -3.77
N PHE A 121 10.34 -7.93 -4.44
CA PHE A 121 9.27 -8.82 -4.87
C PHE A 121 9.57 -10.28 -4.59
N TYR A 122 8.55 -11.03 -4.17
CA TYR A 122 8.54 -12.49 -4.12
C TYR A 122 7.98 -13.04 -5.42
N ILE A 123 8.70 -13.93 -6.08
CA ILE A 123 8.19 -14.72 -7.20
C ILE A 123 7.47 -15.93 -6.60
N VAL A 124 6.15 -15.95 -6.75
CA VAL A 124 5.28 -16.88 -6.03
C VAL A 124 4.88 -18.03 -6.94
N ASP A 125 5.40 -19.23 -6.67
CA ASP A 125 5.09 -20.45 -7.44
C ASP A 125 4.05 -21.37 -6.78
N CYS A 126 3.71 -21.11 -5.51
CA CYS A 126 2.65 -21.77 -4.77
C CYS A 126 2.00 -20.79 -3.78
N TRP A 127 0.67 -20.75 -3.74
CA TRP A 127 -0.07 -19.77 -2.94
C TRP A 127 -1.49 -20.26 -2.60
N ALA A 128 -2.11 -19.63 -1.61
CA ALA A 128 -3.50 -19.83 -1.26
C ALA A 128 -4.30 -18.54 -1.46
N VAL A 129 -5.51 -18.64 -1.98
CA VAL A 129 -6.44 -17.50 -2.10
C VAL A 129 -7.76 -17.87 -1.44
N LEU A 130 -8.23 -17.02 -0.53
CA LEU A 130 -9.59 -17.08 0.00
C LEU A 130 -10.47 -16.08 -0.75
N ASP A 131 -11.57 -16.55 -1.31
CA ASP A 131 -12.69 -15.70 -1.67
C ASP A 131 -13.59 -15.55 -0.42
N VAL A 132 -13.60 -14.32 0.12
CA VAL A 132 -14.32 -14.02 1.38
C VAL A 132 -15.83 -14.09 1.22
N LYS A 133 -16.36 -13.88 -0.01
CA LYS A 133 -17.81 -13.94 -0.28
C LYS A 133 -18.34 -15.37 -0.31
N THR A 134 -17.56 -16.25 -0.92
CA THR A 134 -17.94 -17.67 -1.05
C THR A 134 -17.36 -18.52 0.06
N GLU A 135 -16.43 -17.99 0.86
CA GLU A 135 -15.66 -18.70 1.88
C GLU A 135 -14.87 -19.92 1.33
N ILE A 136 -14.54 -19.88 0.04
CA ILE A 136 -13.76 -20.91 -0.64
C ILE A 136 -12.27 -20.53 -0.62
N VAL A 137 -11.44 -21.47 -0.16
CA VAL A 137 -9.98 -21.38 -0.29
C VAL A 137 -9.56 -22.20 -1.51
N THR A 138 -8.80 -21.55 -2.39
CA THR A 138 -8.19 -22.19 -3.56
C THR A 138 -6.69 -22.25 -3.36
N LEU A 139 -6.12 -23.45 -3.32
CA LEU A 139 -4.68 -23.67 -3.31
C LEU A 139 -4.20 -23.80 -4.76
N MET A 140 -3.20 -23.04 -5.13
CA MET A 140 -2.70 -22.97 -6.49
C MET A 140 -1.18 -23.11 -6.52
N LYS A 141 -0.67 -23.67 -7.61
CA LYS A 141 0.77 -23.71 -7.91
C LYS A 141 1.04 -23.61 -9.39
N LEU A 142 2.23 -23.16 -9.76
CA LEU A 142 2.74 -23.36 -11.12
C LEU A 142 2.94 -24.85 -11.40
N SER A 143 2.79 -25.24 -12.66
CA SER A 143 3.05 -26.63 -13.10
C SER A 143 4.51 -27.07 -12.87
N THR A 144 5.43 -26.10 -12.82
CA THR A 144 6.86 -26.30 -12.54
C THR A 144 7.18 -26.40 -11.05
N SER A 145 6.24 -26.07 -10.16
CA SER A 145 6.46 -26.17 -8.72
C SER A 145 6.43 -27.62 -8.25
N GLU A 146 7.38 -28.00 -7.41
CA GLU A 146 7.50 -29.34 -6.82
C GLU A 146 6.56 -29.56 -5.62
N VAL A 147 5.83 -28.51 -5.18
CA VAL A 147 4.91 -28.59 -4.04
C VAL A 147 3.79 -29.59 -4.32
N ASP A 148 3.55 -30.50 -3.37
CA ASP A 148 2.40 -31.42 -3.41
C ASP A 148 1.17 -30.72 -2.82
N LEU A 149 0.18 -30.41 -3.67
CA LEU A 149 -1.04 -29.73 -3.23
C LEU A 149 -1.87 -30.53 -2.23
N VAL A 150 -1.83 -31.87 -2.26
CA VAL A 150 -2.57 -32.72 -1.29
C VAL A 150 -1.95 -32.58 0.09
N VAL A 151 -0.62 -32.63 0.17
CA VAL A 151 0.11 -32.41 1.42
C VAL A 151 -0.12 -31.00 1.94
N LEU A 152 -0.07 -30.01 1.05
CA LEU A 152 -0.32 -28.61 1.40
C LEU A 152 -1.75 -28.39 1.93
N GLU A 153 -2.75 -29.00 1.30
CA GLU A 153 -4.15 -28.94 1.75
C GLU A 153 -4.32 -29.47 3.17
N GLU A 154 -3.72 -30.63 3.46
CA GLU A 154 -3.75 -31.21 4.80
C GLU A 154 -3.03 -30.33 5.83
N GLN A 155 -1.86 -29.78 5.47
CA GLN A 155 -1.12 -28.85 6.33
C GLN A 155 -1.96 -27.61 6.62
N TYR A 156 -2.58 -27.03 5.60
CA TYR A 156 -3.38 -25.81 5.73
C TYR A 156 -4.65 -26.04 6.58
N LYS A 157 -5.31 -27.18 6.45
CA LYS A 157 -6.45 -27.59 7.30
C LYS A 157 -6.04 -27.71 8.76
N ARG A 158 -4.95 -28.45 9.04
CA ARG A 158 -4.42 -28.63 10.42
C ARG A 158 -4.01 -27.27 11.02
N ALA A 159 -3.32 -26.44 10.24
CA ALA A 159 -2.90 -25.12 10.65
C ALA A 159 -4.10 -24.22 10.99
N SER A 160 -5.19 -24.30 10.23
CA SER A 160 -6.42 -23.56 10.50
C SER A 160 -7.05 -23.96 11.84
N GLU A 161 -7.09 -25.25 12.16
CA GLU A 161 -7.63 -25.75 13.43
C GLU A 161 -6.73 -25.34 14.62
N ALA A 162 -5.41 -25.52 14.48
CA ALA A 162 -4.42 -25.15 15.49
C ALA A 162 -4.39 -23.63 15.73
N GLY A 163 -4.39 -22.83 14.66
CA GLY A 163 -4.36 -21.40 14.73
C GLY A 163 -5.59 -20.80 15.41
N LEU A 164 -6.78 -21.35 15.12
CA LEU A 164 -8.01 -20.92 15.81
C LEU A 164 -7.99 -21.31 17.31
N ALA A 165 -7.42 -22.45 17.67
CA ALA A 165 -7.28 -22.88 19.05
C ALA A 165 -6.29 -22.03 19.85
N SER A 166 -5.25 -21.49 19.17
CA SER A 166 -4.22 -20.61 19.76
C SER A 166 -4.60 -19.13 19.75
N ARG A 167 -5.81 -18.80 19.29
CA ARG A 167 -6.28 -17.42 19.20
C ARG A 167 -6.18 -16.73 20.56
N VAL A 168 -5.23 -15.81 20.68
CA VAL A 168 -5.19 -14.87 21.80
C VAL A 168 -6.34 -13.88 21.58
N PHE A 169 -7.33 -13.87 22.48
CA PHE A 169 -8.32 -12.81 22.48
C PHE A 169 -7.58 -11.51 22.75
N LEU A 170 -7.41 -10.67 21.72
CA LEU A 170 -7.05 -9.28 21.95
C LEU A 170 -8.17 -8.70 22.82
N PRO A 171 -7.88 -8.19 24.03
CA PRO A 171 -8.90 -7.62 24.89
C PRO A 171 -9.66 -6.57 24.09
N GLY A 172 -10.97 -6.51 24.32
CA GLY A 172 -11.88 -5.63 23.59
C GLY A 172 -11.31 -4.21 23.57
N ILE A 173 -11.47 -3.55 22.42
CA ILE A 173 -10.94 -2.21 22.09
C ILE A 173 -11.06 -1.30 23.32
N ALA A 174 -9.97 -1.18 24.08
CA ALA A 174 -9.88 -0.17 25.10
C ALA A 174 -9.80 1.19 24.37
N THR A 175 -10.83 2.00 24.53
CA THR A 175 -10.87 3.37 23.98
C THR A 175 -9.91 4.31 24.70
N GLU A 176 -9.24 3.84 25.74
CA GLU A 176 -8.24 4.60 26.47
C GLU A 176 -6.87 4.39 25.82
N VAL A 177 -6.30 5.48 25.33
CA VAL A 177 -4.92 5.54 24.85
C VAL A 177 -4.02 5.26 26.04
N VAL A 178 -3.39 4.10 26.07
CA VAL A 178 -2.32 3.83 27.04
C VAL A 178 -1.19 4.81 26.72
N GLU A 179 -0.81 5.63 27.69
CA GLU A 179 0.38 6.48 27.57
C GLU A 179 1.60 5.59 27.41
N ASP A 180 2.11 5.52 26.21
CA ASP A 180 3.27 4.77 25.84
C ASP A 180 4.50 5.68 26.04
N HIS A 181 5.32 5.35 27.03
CA HIS A 181 6.50 6.11 27.42
C HIS A 181 7.74 5.87 26.54
N ALA A 182 7.68 5.01 25.52
CA ALA A 182 8.79 4.86 24.60
C ALA A 182 8.99 6.17 23.80
N GLU A 183 10.24 6.55 23.59
CA GLU A 183 10.59 7.81 22.93
C GLU A 183 10.15 7.79 21.46
N LEU A 184 9.37 8.78 21.07
CA LEU A 184 8.93 8.98 19.70
C LEU A 184 9.91 9.90 18.99
N HIS A 185 10.65 9.37 18.02
CA HIS A 185 11.49 10.16 17.15
C HIS A 185 10.67 10.69 15.96
N VAL A 186 10.82 11.97 15.64
CA VAL A 186 10.13 12.63 14.53
C VAL A 186 11.17 13.22 13.59
N SER A 187 11.01 12.99 12.29
CA SER A 187 12.00 13.39 11.27
C SER A 187 12.15 14.91 11.11
N VAL A 188 11.15 15.70 11.52
CA VAL A 188 11.14 17.16 11.41
C VAL A 188 10.42 17.76 12.61
N SER A 189 10.97 18.82 13.19
CA SER A 189 10.33 19.53 14.30
C SER A 189 9.09 20.31 13.85
N PRO A 190 8.18 20.69 14.77
CA PRO A 190 7.01 21.51 14.45
C PRO A 190 7.39 22.83 13.74
N VAL A 191 8.46 23.48 14.19
CA VAL A 191 8.91 24.76 13.64
C VAL A 191 9.40 24.61 12.20
N GLU A 192 10.24 23.60 11.93
CA GLU A 192 10.77 23.30 10.58
C GLU A 192 9.63 22.89 9.61
N PHE A 193 8.66 22.09 10.08
CA PHE A 193 7.50 21.72 9.28
C PHE A 193 6.64 22.94 8.93
N GLU A 194 6.38 23.84 9.90
CA GLU A 194 5.65 25.08 9.64
C GLU A 194 6.37 26.00 8.65
N GLU A 195 7.71 26.07 8.72
CA GLU A 195 8.51 26.81 7.74
C GLU A 195 8.42 26.20 6.34
N ALA A 196 8.45 24.86 6.25
CA ALA A 196 8.24 24.15 4.98
C ALA A 196 6.85 24.44 4.40
N VAL A 197 5.79 24.43 5.21
CA VAL A 197 4.43 24.81 4.78
C VAL A 197 4.41 26.24 4.21
N ARG A 198 5.04 27.22 4.89
CA ARG A 198 5.10 28.62 4.39
C ARG A 198 5.88 28.72 3.07
N LYS A 199 6.94 27.93 2.88
CA LYS A 199 7.65 27.86 1.59
C LYS A 199 6.76 27.30 0.48
N ILE A 200 5.99 26.22 0.77
CA ILE A 200 5.03 25.66 -0.19
C ILE A 200 3.97 26.70 -0.57
N GLN A 201 3.40 27.40 0.41
CA GLN A 201 2.44 28.49 0.15
C GLN A 201 3.04 29.58 -0.73
N HIS A 202 4.34 29.88 -0.58
CA HIS A 202 5.04 30.82 -1.45
C HIS A 202 5.12 30.28 -2.89
N TYR A 203 5.49 29.01 -3.12
CA TYR A 203 5.48 28.39 -4.44
C TYR A 203 4.09 28.37 -5.07
N ILE A 204 3.04 28.11 -4.28
CA ILE A 204 1.65 28.18 -4.75
C ILE A 204 1.29 29.62 -5.18
N ALA A 205 1.64 30.62 -4.38
CA ALA A 205 1.38 32.04 -4.70
C ALA A 205 2.13 32.51 -5.95
N GLN A 206 3.27 31.92 -6.27
CA GLN A 206 4.02 32.18 -7.52
C GLN A 206 3.44 31.42 -8.73
N GLY A 207 2.54 30.46 -8.52
CA GLY A 207 1.96 29.68 -9.59
C GLY A 207 2.77 28.45 -9.99
N ASP A 208 3.78 28.06 -9.19
CA ASP A 208 4.62 26.88 -9.46
C ASP A 208 3.83 25.57 -9.30
N VAL A 209 3.00 25.50 -8.26
CA VAL A 209 2.19 24.32 -7.90
C VAL A 209 0.82 24.75 -7.38
N PHE A 210 -0.15 23.83 -7.37
CA PHE A 210 -1.47 24.03 -6.77
C PHE A 210 -1.58 23.44 -5.36
N GLN A 211 -0.92 22.30 -5.15
CA GLN A 211 -0.91 21.55 -3.91
C GLN A 211 0.38 20.74 -3.82
N VAL A 212 0.94 20.59 -2.62
CA VAL A 212 2.06 19.69 -2.31
C VAL A 212 1.70 18.87 -1.10
N ASN A 213 1.85 17.54 -1.18
CA ASN A 213 1.72 16.66 -0.02
C ASN A 213 3.05 16.68 0.77
N LEU A 214 3.07 17.31 1.93
CA LEU A 214 4.24 17.37 2.83
C LEU A 214 4.10 16.35 3.95
N SER A 215 5.15 15.59 4.24
CA SER A 215 5.07 14.48 5.18
C SER A 215 6.08 14.59 6.35
N VAL A 216 5.80 13.81 7.40
CA VAL A 216 6.64 13.65 8.57
C VAL A 216 6.71 12.17 8.92
N ARG A 217 7.92 11.65 9.19
CA ARG A 217 8.12 10.29 9.66
C ARG A 217 8.24 10.28 11.18
N GLN A 218 7.48 9.39 11.78
CA GLN A 218 7.52 9.04 13.19
C GLN A 218 8.18 7.66 13.33
N SER A 219 9.09 7.49 14.27
CA SER A 219 9.82 6.25 14.49
C SER A 219 9.83 5.89 15.97
N LYS A 220 9.58 4.61 16.28
CA LYS A 220 9.49 4.11 17.65
C LYS A 220 9.83 2.63 17.69
N GLU A 221 10.46 2.18 18.78
CA GLU A 221 10.77 0.77 18.99
C GLU A 221 9.50 -0.09 18.96
N LEU A 222 9.59 -1.27 18.35
CA LEU A 222 8.56 -2.31 18.35
C LEU A 222 9.12 -3.56 19.03
N GLN A 223 8.59 -3.90 20.21
CA GLN A 223 9.01 -5.08 20.98
C GLN A 223 8.20 -6.33 20.61
N ALA A 224 6.98 -6.16 20.10
CA ALA A 224 6.15 -7.27 19.67
C ALA A 224 6.56 -7.77 18.28
N PRO A 225 6.31 -9.05 17.94
CA PRO A 225 6.45 -9.53 16.56
C PRO A 225 5.61 -8.69 15.59
N PRO A 226 6.16 -8.28 14.42
CA PRO A 226 5.44 -7.43 13.46
C PRO A 226 4.06 -7.98 13.04
N ILE A 227 3.93 -9.31 12.94
CA ILE A 227 2.64 -9.96 12.62
C ILE A 227 1.57 -9.73 13.69
N ALA A 228 1.95 -9.52 14.96
CA ALA A 228 0.99 -9.18 16.02
C ALA A 228 0.46 -7.74 15.85
N MET A 229 1.32 -6.81 15.39
CA MET A 229 0.87 -5.46 15.03
C MET A 229 -0.08 -5.49 13.82
N TYR A 230 0.21 -6.33 12.81
CA TYR A 230 -0.69 -6.52 11.68
C TYR A 230 -2.04 -7.11 12.12
N GLU A 231 -2.03 -8.13 12.98
CA GLU A 231 -3.25 -8.76 13.54
C GLU A 231 -4.10 -7.73 14.28
N ALA A 232 -3.48 -6.87 15.10
CA ALA A 232 -4.19 -5.79 15.77
C ALA A 232 -4.79 -4.80 14.76
N LEU A 233 -4.00 -4.32 13.77
CA LEU A 233 -4.45 -3.37 12.77
C LEU A 233 -5.66 -3.91 11.98
N ARG A 234 -5.60 -5.15 11.49
CA ARG A 234 -6.68 -5.77 10.72
C ARG A 234 -7.97 -5.97 11.52
N ALA A 235 -7.85 -6.11 12.84
CA ALA A 235 -9.00 -6.33 13.71
C ALA A 235 -9.81 -5.04 13.94
N PHE A 236 -9.15 -3.90 14.17
CA PHE A 236 -9.88 -2.69 14.50
C PHE A 236 -9.97 -1.66 13.36
N ASN A 237 -9.03 -1.68 12.40
CA ASN A 237 -9.03 -0.73 11.28
C ASN A 237 -8.82 -1.41 9.91
N PRO A 238 -9.73 -2.31 9.49
CA PRO A 238 -9.63 -2.98 8.19
C PRO A 238 -9.75 -1.97 7.04
N SER A 239 -8.88 -2.11 6.05
CA SER A 239 -8.78 -1.24 4.87
C SER A 239 -8.82 -2.07 3.57
N PRO A 240 -9.17 -1.48 2.40
CA PRO A 240 -9.30 -2.22 1.14
C PRO A 240 -8.03 -2.94 0.66
N TYR A 241 -6.85 -2.41 0.96
CA TYR A 241 -5.57 -2.95 0.50
C TYR A 241 -4.63 -3.18 1.68
N MET A 242 -4.96 -4.14 2.53
CA MET A 242 -4.09 -4.52 3.64
C MET A 242 -2.97 -5.44 3.16
N ALA A 243 -1.78 -5.27 3.74
CA ALA A 243 -0.64 -6.11 3.44
C ALA A 243 0.22 -6.36 4.66
N PHE A 244 0.71 -7.59 4.77
CA PHE A 244 1.81 -7.98 5.63
C PHE A 244 2.90 -8.60 4.76
N ILE A 245 4.12 -8.08 4.83
CA ILE A 245 5.29 -8.64 4.13
C ILE A 245 6.36 -8.87 5.20
N HIS A 246 6.95 -10.05 5.20
CA HIS A 246 8.01 -10.42 6.11
C HIS A 246 9.23 -10.92 5.35
N SER A 247 10.38 -10.37 5.70
CA SER A 247 11.70 -10.81 5.26
C SER A 247 12.66 -10.84 6.45
N PRO A 248 13.85 -11.45 6.33
CA PRO A 248 14.89 -11.36 7.36
C PRO A 248 15.37 -9.93 7.64
N GLU A 249 15.25 -9.04 6.66
CA GLU A 249 15.78 -7.67 6.71
C GLU A 249 14.76 -6.67 7.28
N PHE A 250 13.46 -6.90 7.04
CA PHE A 250 12.38 -5.99 7.43
C PHE A 250 11.02 -6.67 7.48
N ALA A 251 10.05 -5.97 8.03
CA ALA A 251 8.64 -6.30 7.88
C ALA A 251 7.82 -5.08 7.50
N VAL A 252 6.70 -5.30 6.78
CA VAL A 252 5.74 -4.25 6.40
C VAL A 252 4.38 -4.59 6.98
N VAL A 253 3.78 -3.62 7.67
CA VAL A 253 2.41 -3.68 8.20
C VAL A 253 1.60 -2.56 7.57
N SER A 254 0.74 -2.90 6.62
CA SER A 254 0.00 -1.92 5.82
C SER A 254 -1.50 -2.04 5.96
N GLY A 255 -2.17 -0.90 6.13
CA GLY A 255 -3.63 -0.72 6.09
C GLY A 255 -4.02 0.34 5.07
N SER A 256 -3.49 0.27 3.85
CA SER A 256 -3.78 1.25 2.81
C SER A 256 -5.23 1.20 2.34
N PRO A 257 -5.89 2.35 2.15
CA PRO A 257 -7.23 2.42 1.59
C PRO A 257 -7.25 2.61 0.07
N GLU A 258 -6.14 2.94 -0.59
CA GLU A 258 -6.15 3.58 -1.90
C GLU A 258 -5.49 2.73 -2.99
N LEU A 259 -6.15 2.65 -4.15
CA LEU A 259 -5.65 1.99 -5.36
C LEU A 259 -4.79 2.96 -6.17
N LEU A 260 -3.58 2.56 -6.53
CA LEU A 260 -2.79 3.27 -7.53
C LEU A 260 -3.26 2.92 -8.93
N VAL A 261 -3.19 1.65 -9.29
CA VAL A 261 -3.63 1.17 -10.60
C VAL A 261 -3.97 -0.33 -10.56
N LYS A 262 -5.03 -0.69 -11.25
CA LYS A 262 -5.40 -2.07 -11.55
C LYS A 262 -5.50 -2.25 -13.05
N LYS A 263 -4.92 -3.36 -13.53
CA LYS A 263 -5.09 -3.84 -14.89
C LYS A 263 -5.70 -5.23 -14.85
N LYS A 264 -6.81 -5.39 -15.56
CA LYS A 264 -7.41 -6.69 -15.81
C LYS A 264 -7.61 -6.87 -17.33
N SER A 265 -6.82 -7.74 -17.92
CA SER A 265 -6.75 -7.89 -19.39
C SER A 265 -6.34 -6.56 -20.06
N THR A 266 -7.27 -5.90 -20.73
CA THR A 266 -7.06 -4.60 -21.37
C THR A 266 -7.69 -3.44 -20.62
N GLU A 267 -8.43 -3.67 -19.56
CA GLU A 267 -9.02 -2.62 -18.74
C GLU A 267 -8.02 -2.12 -17.71
N LEU A 268 -7.88 -0.81 -17.62
CA LEU A 268 -7.14 -0.11 -16.60
C LEU A 268 -8.11 0.66 -15.71
N SER A 269 -7.83 0.72 -14.42
CA SER A 269 -8.59 1.56 -13.49
C SER A 269 -7.72 2.12 -12.37
N THR A 270 -8.11 3.28 -11.85
CA THR A 270 -7.57 3.89 -10.63
C THR A 270 -8.72 4.47 -9.83
N ARG A 271 -8.54 4.62 -8.51
CA ARG A 271 -9.65 5.00 -7.63
C ARG A 271 -9.22 6.06 -6.62
N PRO A 272 -9.14 7.34 -7.04
CA PRO A 272 -8.76 8.45 -6.17
C PRO A 272 -9.78 8.65 -5.04
N ILE A 273 -9.24 8.92 -3.85
CA ILE A 273 -9.98 9.16 -2.63
C ILE A 273 -9.64 10.57 -2.14
N ALA A 274 -10.66 11.37 -1.80
CA ALA A 274 -10.48 12.66 -1.17
C ALA A 274 -11.58 12.94 -0.15
N GLY A 275 -11.37 13.91 0.68
CA GLY A 275 -12.32 14.30 1.73
C GLY A 275 -12.55 13.19 2.75
N THR A 276 -12.75 13.59 3.99
CA THR A 276 -12.97 12.62 5.08
C THR A 276 -13.97 13.17 6.09
N ARG A 277 -14.93 12.35 6.49
CA ARG A 277 -15.78 12.61 7.65
C ARG A 277 -15.84 11.36 8.53
N PRO A 278 -15.98 11.53 9.86
CA PRO A 278 -16.23 10.40 10.74
C PRO A 278 -17.57 9.75 10.41
N ARG A 279 -17.78 8.52 10.88
CA ARG A 279 -19.10 7.87 10.86
C ARG A 279 -20.02 8.51 11.89
N GLY A 280 -21.29 8.66 11.53
CA GLY A 280 -22.33 9.14 12.43
C GLY A 280 -22.61 8.15 13.57
N LYS A 281 -23.03 8.66 14.72
CA LYS A 281 -23.47 7.83 15.87
C LYS A 281 -24.85 7.22 15.64
N SER A 282 -25.58 7.72 14.65
CA SER A 282 -26.87 7.21 14.19
C SER A 282 -26.92 7.26 12.66
N ASP A 283 -27.85 6.51 12.04
CA ASP A 283 -28.05 6.52 10.59
C ASP A 283 -28.38 7.93 10.05
N ALA A 284 -29.14 8.72 10.82
CA ALA A 284 -29.47 10.09 10.43
C ALA A 284 -28.23 11.00 10.43
N GLU A 285 -27.42 10.96 11.50
CA GLU A 285 -26.15 11.71 11.59
C GLU A 285 -25.15 11.25 10.49
N ASP A 286 -25.11 9.94 10.17
CA ASP A 286 -24.25 9.40 9.11
C ASP A 286 -24.66 9.94 7.72
N ILE A 287 -25.94 10.10 7.47
CA ILE A 287 -26.47 10.72 6.25
C ILE A 287 -26.16 12.22 6.21
N ASP A 288 -26.33 12.94 7.33
CA ASP A 288 -26.03 14.37 7.40
C ASP A 288 -24.55 14.66 7.15
N LEU A 289 -23.64 13.87 7.75
CA LEU A 289 -22.21 13.96 7.53
C LEU A 289 -21.81 13.62 6.07
N ALA A 290 -22.48 12.65 5.45
CA ALA A 290 -22.27 12.33 4.05
C ALA A 290 -22.71 13.47 3.13
N ASN A 291 -23.84 14.10 3.40
CA ASN A 291 -24.33 15.26 2.66
C ASN A 291 -23.41 16.47 2.84
N GLU A 292 -22.99 16.76 4.08
CA GLU A 292 -22.02 17.82 4.37
C GLU A 292 -20.74 17.61 3.55
N LEU A 293 -20.23 16.37 3.52
CA LEU A 293 -19.01 16.05 2.78
C LEU A 293 -19.16 16.27 1.27
N ILE A 294 -20.26 15.78 0.69
CA ILE A 294 -20.48 15.88 -0.77
C ILE A 294 -20.85 17.31 -1.23
N GLU A 295 -21.39 18.14 -0.33
CA GLU A 295 -21.75 19.54 -0.60
C GLU A 295 -20.60 20.52 -0.33
N ASN A 296 -19.54 20.09 0.38
CA ASN A 296 -18.40 20.94 0.70
C ASN A 296 -17.61 21.34 -0.57
N GLU A 297 -17.65 22.64 -0.90
CA GLU A 297 -17.03 23.16 -2.12
C GLU A 297 -15.51 22.92 -2.19
N LYS A 298 -14.80 23.03 -1.07
CA LYS A 298 -13.35 22.80 -1.00
C LYS A 298 -13.02 21.34 -1.29
N GLU A 299 -13.68 20.41 -0.58
CA GLU A 299 -13.47 18.96 -0.76
C GLU A 299 -13.78 18.51 -2.19
N ARG A 300 -14.84 19.07 -2.78
CA ARG A 300 -15.21 18.81 -4.19
C ARG A 300 -14.18 19.33 -5.15
N ALA A 301 -13.70 20.56 -4.95
CA ALA A 301 -12.68 21.17 -5.83
C ALA A 301 -11.37 20.38 -5.79
N GLU A 302 -10.93 19.97 -4.60
CA GLU A 302 -9.77 19.11 -4.42
C GLU A 302 -9.97 17.77 -5.13
N HIS A 303 -11.13 17.13 -4.93
CA HIS A 303 -11.43 15.84 -5.55
C HIS A 303 -11.45 15.91 -7.08
N VAL A 304 -12.02 16.98 -7.67
CA VAL A 304 -11.98 17.19 -9.13
C VAL A 304 -10.54 17.28 -9.63
N MET A 305 -9.70 18.02 -8.93
CA MET A 305 -8.27 18.13 -9.28
C MET A 305 -7.57 16.76 -9.27
N LEU A 306 -7.82 15.94 -8.25
CA LEU A 306 -7.27 14.59 -8.17
C LEU A 306 -7.78 13.67 -9.29
N VAL A 307 -9.09 13.71 -9.59
CA VAL A 307 -9.67 12.95 -10.70
C VAL A 307 -9.04 13.36 -12.03
N ASP A 308 -8.84 14.66 -12.28
CA ASP A 308 -8.20 15.13 -13.51
C ASP A 308 -6.73 14.70 -13.61
N LEU A 309 -6.01 14.66 -12.50
CA LEU A 309 -4.64 14.17 -12.43
C LEU A 309 -4.57 12.67 -12.79
N GLU A 310 -5.45 11.86 -12.20
CA GLU A 310 -5.54 10.41 -12.49
C GLU A 310 -5.99 10.15 -13.94
N ARG A 311 -6.90 10.95 -14.48
CA ARG A 311 -7.27 10.89 -15.91
C ARG A 311 -6.11 11.18 -16.83
N ASN A 312 -5.28 12.15 -16.48
CA ASN A 312 -4.08 12.49 -17.24
C ASN A 312 -3.05 11.35 -17.20
N ASP A 313 -2.77 10.79 -16.03
CA ASP A 313 -1.80 9.72 -15.85
C ASP A 313 -2.25 8.44 -16.58
N LEU A 314 -3.52 8.03 -16.39
CA LEU A 314 -4.10 6.87 -17.07
C LEU A 314 -4.16 7.09 -18.60
N GLY A 315 -4.36 8.34 -19.04
CA GLY A 315 -4.39 8.71 -20.45
C GLY A 315 -3.08 8.46 -21.20
N ARG A 316 -1.94 8.49 -20.48
CA ARG A 316 -0.61 8.23 -21.08
C ARG A 316 -0.46 6.80 -21.62
N VAL A 317 -1.20 5.86 -21.05
CA VAL A 317 -1.13 4.43 -21.39
C VAL A 317 -2.42 3.86 -21.96
N SER A 318 -3.47 4.66 -22.02
CA SER A 318 -4.76 4.26 -22.57
C SER A 318 -4.88 4.56 -24.07
N THR A 319 -5.75 3.83 -24.75
CA THR A 319 -6.19 4.14 -26.11
C THR A 319 -6.93 5.49 -26.11
N TYR A 320 -6.61 6.35 -27.05
CA TYR A 320 -7.20 7.67 -27.14
C TYR A 320 -8.76 7.63 -27.15
N GLY A 321 -9.35 8.46 -26.31
CA GLY A 321 -10.82 8.58 -26.20
C GLY A 321 -11.49 7.51 -25.35
N THR A 322 -10.72 6.63 -24.66
CA THR A 322 -11.29 5.56 -23.81
C THR A 322 -11.24 5.87 -22.32
N VAL A 323 -10.56 6.95 -21.92
CA VAL A 323 -10.51 7.34 -20.50
C VAL A 323 -11.84 8.00 -20.12
N GLU A 324 -12.51 7.40 -19.14
CA GLU A 324 -13.79 7.89 -18.63
C GLU A 324 -13.84 7.80 -17.09
N VAL A 325 -14.69 8.61 -16.49
CA VAL A 325 -15.02 8.56 -15.05
C VAL A 325 -16.40 7.91 -14.96
N ASP A 326 -16.46 6.63 -14.62
CA ASP A 326 -17.71 5.86 -14.60
C ASP A 326 -18.42 5.89 -13.24
N GLU A 327 -17.66 6.21 -12.16
CA GLU A 327 -18.21 6.60 -10.87
C GLU A 327 -17.61 7.95 -10.47
N PHE A 328 -18.44 8.94 -10.20
CA PHE A 328 -17.99 10.28 -9.86
C PHE A 328 -18.56 10.78 -8.53
N MET A 329 -17.67 11.09 -7.58
CA MET A 329 -18.01 11.64 -6.25
C MET A 329 -19.03 10.77 -5.49
N VAL A 330 -18.82 9.46 -5.42
CA VAL A 330 -19.64 8.58 -4.59
C VAL A 330 -19.11 8.58 -3.15
N ILE A 331 -20.03 8.48 -2.16
CA ILE A 331 -19.65 8.35 -0.75
C ILE A 331 -19.41 6.87 -0.43
N GLU A 332 -18.17 6.53 -0.13
CA GLU A 332 -17.82 5.23 0.43
C GLU A 332 -17.71 5.30 1.95
N ARG A 333 -18.38 4.35 2.61
CA ARG A 333 -18.46 4.24 4.07
C ARG A 333 -17.54 3.13 4.57
N TYR A 334 -16.50 3.49 5.31
CA TYR A 334 -15.59 2.57 5.98
C TYR A 334 -15.98 2.38 7.46
N SER A 335 -15.16 1.67 8.22
CA SER A 335 -15.48 1.33 9.62
C SER A 335 -15.63 2.57 10.52
N HIS A 336 -14.74 3.56 10.36
CA HIS A 336 -14.66 4.73 11.22
C HIS A 336 -14.81 6.06 10.48
N VAL A 337 -14.69 6.05 9.17
CA VAL A 337 -14.74 7.24 8.31
C VAL A 337 -15.55 6.98 7.04
N MET A 338 -15.90 8.05 6.35
CA MET A 338 -16.41 8.02 4.98
C MET A 338 -15.60 8.98 4.11
N HIS A 339 -15.52 8.68 2.82
CA HIS A 339 -14.75 9.44 1.85
C HIS A 339 -15.57 9.71 0.58
N ILE A 340 -15.17 10.75 -0.16
CA ILE A 340 -15.55 10.95 -1.55
C ILE A 340 -14.60 10.11 -2.41
N VAL A 341 -15.15 9.28 -3.28
CA VAL A 341 -14.39 8.39 -4.16
C VAL A 341 -14.91 8.52 -5.59
N SER A 342 -14.01 8.46 -6.55
CA SER A 342 -14.35 8.33 -7.98
C SER A 342 -13.61 7.14 -8.57
N ASN A 343 -14.14 6.60 -9.68
CA ASN A 343 -13.43 5.59 -10.45
C ASN A 343 -13.09 6.14 -11.83
N VAL A 344 -11.82 6.05 -12.21
CA VAL A 344 -11.33 6.41 -13.54
C VAL A 344 -10.88 5.14 -14.22
N LYS A 345 -11.39 4.87 -15.41
CA LYS A 345 -11.01 3.69 -16.19
C LYS A 345 -10.60 4.05 -17.62
N GLY A 346 -9.86 3.15 -18.25
CA GLY A 346 -9.43 3.29 -19.63
C GLY A 346 -9.12 1.94 -20.27
N THR A 347 -9.02 1.90 -21.58
CA THR A 347 -8.61 0.71 -22.31
C THR A 347 -7.12 0.82 -22.64
N LEU A 348 -6.33 -0.15 -22.20
CA LEU A 348 -4.90 -0.21 -22.44
C LEU A 348 -4.57 -0.06 -23.93
N ARG A 349 -3.61 0.79 -24.24
CA ARG A 349 -3.08 0.93 -25.60
C ARG A 349 -2.34 -0.37 -25.98
N PRO A 350 -2.62 -0.95 -27.18
CA PRO A 350 -1.91 -2.15 -27.61
C PRO A 350 -0.40 -2.01 -27.59
N GLY A 351 0.28 -3.02 -27.07
CA GLY A 351 1.73 -3.06 -26.99
C GLY A 351 2.35 -2.34 -25.76
N THR A 352 1.53 -1.74 -24.89
CA THR A 352 2.02 -1.13 -23.65
C THR A 352 2.34 -2.21 -22.62
N SER A 353 3.53 -2.15 -22.03
CA SER A 353 4.02 -3.05 -20.98
C SER A 353 3.48 -2.69 -19.59
N ASN A 354 3.61 -3.61 -18.62
CA ASN A 354 3.29 -3.31 -17.23
C ASN A 354 4.25 -2.26 -16.64
N THR A 355 5.51 -2.28 -17.05
CA THR A 355 6.50 -1.25 -16.68
C THR A 355 6.05 0.14 -17.12
N GLU A 356 5.59 0.29 -18.39
CA GLU A 356 5.07 1.58 -18.88
C GLU A 356 3.83 2.03 -18.11
N ILE A 357 2.94 1.11 -17.68
CA ILE A 357 1.78 1.43 -16.84
C ILE A 357 2.26 1.98 -15.50
N VAL A 358 3.19 1.30 -14.84
CA VAL A 358 3.74 1.75 -13.56
C VAL A 358 4.38 3.13 -13.72
N GLN A 359 5.26 3.32 -14.70
CA GLN A 359 5.94 4.61 -14.94
C GLN A 359 4.98 5.77 -15.25
N ALA A 360 3.83 5.49 -15.86
CA ALA A 360 2.83 6.50 -16.14
C ALA A 360 2.04 6.93 -14.89
N MET A 361 1.72 5.98 -14.02
CA MET A 361 0.89 6.19 -12.84
C MET A 361 1.69 6.58 -11.60
N PHE A 362 2.97 6.19 -11.53
CA PHE A 362 3.79 6.29 -10.33
C PHE A 362 4.64 7.59 -10.28
N PRO A 363 4.84 8.16 -9.08
CA PRO A 363 4.05 7.93 -7.88
C PRO A 363 2.64 8.53 -8.02
N GLY A 364 1.70 8.07 -7.18
CA GLY A 364 0.31 8.55 -7.23
C GLY A 364 0.21 10.07 -7.08
N GLY A 365 -0.69 10.69 -7.84
CA GLY A 365 -0.89 12.12 -7.80
C GLY A 365 -1.48 12.61 -6.48
N THR A 366 -2.35 11.82 -5.87
CA THR A 366 -3.03 12.11 -4.60
C THR A 366 -2.07 12.29 -3.42
N ILE A 367 -0.86 11.72 -3.52
CA ILE A 367 0.15 11.74 -2.44
C ILE A 367 1.42 12.54 -2.80
N THR A 368 1.45 13.17 -3.97
CA THR A 368 2.50 14.09 -4.40
C THR A 368 1.98 15.51 -4.50
N GLY A 369 1.05 15.76 -5.42
CA GLY A 369 0.43 17.04 -5.70
C GLY A 369 0.46 17.38 -7.19
N ALA A 370 0.14 18.62 -7.54
CA ALA A 370 0.01 19.07 -8.92
C ALA A 370 0.72 20.42 -9.16
N PRO A 371 1.51 20.53 -10.27
CA PRO A 371 1.97 19.51 -11.22
C PRO A 371 2.96 18.51 -10.60
N LYS A 372 2.84 17.21 -10.96
CA LYS A 372 3.52 16.08 -10.31
C LYS A 372 5.04 16.25 -10.19
N ILE A 373 5.76 16.52 -11.27
CA ILE A 373 7.23 16.60 -11.26
C ILE A 373 7.70 17.75 -10.35
N ARG A 374 7.08 18.93 -10.49
CA ARG A 374 7.46 20.09 -9.67
C ARG A 374 7.18 19.86 -8.18
N THR A 375 6.08 19.19 -7.85
CA THR A 375 5.81 18.83 -6.44
C THR A 375 6.82 17.83 -5.88
N MET A 376 7.29 16.86 -6.67
CA MET A 376 8.35 15.94 -6.24
C MET A 376 9.68 16.66 -6.00
N GLU A 377 10.04 17.66 -6.82
CA GLU A 377 11.23 18.50 -6.58
C GLU A 377 11.12 19.27 -5.25
N ILE A 378 9.95 19.84 -4.96
CA ILE A 378 9.70 20.59 -3.72
C ILE A 378 9.70 19.65 -2.50
N ILE A 379 9.13 18.46 -2.63
CA ILE A 379 9.17 17.43 -1.58
C ILE A 379 10.61 17.09 -1.24
N GLU A 380 11.44 16.87 -2.25
CA GLU A 380 12.87 16.56 -2.07
C GLU A 380 13.65 17.70 -1.41
N GLU A 381 13.26 18.94 -1.67
CA GLU A 381 13.86 20.13 -1.04
C GLU A 381 13.48 20.25 0.46
N LEU A 382 12.27 19.86 0.82
CA LEU A 382 11.68 20.20 2.12
C LEU A 382 11.62 19.04 3.12
N GLU A 383 11.57 17.81 2.65
CA GLU A 383 11.60 16.63 3.54
C GLU A 383 13.05 16.26 3.84
N PRO A 384 13.47 16.16 5.13
CA PRO A 384 14.88 15.93 5.48
C PRO A 384 15.35 14.50 5.21
N VAL A 385 14.41 13.55 5.12
CA VAL A 385 14.67 12.13 4.86
C VAL A 385 13.86 11.64 3.69
N ARG A 386 14.38 10.64 2.97
CA ARG A 386 13.66 10.01 1.87
C ARG A 386 12.38 9.34 2.35
N ARG A 387 11.40 9.26 1.46
CA ARG A 387 10.12 8.62 1.75
C ARG A 387 10.21 7.10 1.85
N GLY A 388 11.17 6.49 1.15
CA GLY A 388 11.30 5.05 1.11
C GLY A 388 9.99 4.38 0.66
N LEU A 389 9.43 3.50 1.49
CA LEU A 389 8.19 2.81 1.16
C LEU A 389 6.94 3.72 1.23
N TYR A 390 6.94 4.78 2.05
CA TYR A 390 5.82 5.71 2.13
C TYR A 390 5.54 6.35 0.78
N THR A 391 4.27 6.34 0.36
CA THR A 391 3.80 6.80 -0.95
C THR A 391 4.36 6.04 -2.17
N GLY A 392 5.00 4.91 -1.91
CA GLY A 392 5.29 3.88 -2.90
C GLY A 392 4.06 3.03 -3.20
N SER A 393 4.26 1.78 -3.57
CA SER A 393 3.19 0.86 -3.93
C SER A 393 3.45 -0.55 -3.42
N ILE A 394 2.42 -1.23 -2.90
CA ILE A 394 2.41 -2.67 -2.62
C ILE A 394 1.37 -3.32 -3.52
N GLY A 395 1.69 -4.51 -4.03
CA GLY A 395 0.75 -5.29 -4.83
C GLY A 395 1.43 -6.39 -5.61
N TRP A 396 0.96 -6.64 -6.82
CA TRP A 396 1.43 -7.78 -7.60
C TRP A 396 1.41 -7.52 -9.12
N LEU A 397 2.33 -8.18 -9.82
CA LEU A 397 2.39 -8.34 -11.26
C LEU A 397 2.17 -9.82 -11.56
N GLY A 398 1.01 -10.16 -12.14
CA GLY A 398 0.58 -11.55 -12.33
C GLY A 398 1.22 -12.25 -13.52
N PHE A 399 1.36 -13.56 -13.43
CA PHE A 399 1.75 -14.40 -14.56
C PHE A 399 0.73 -14.38 -15.72
N SER A 400 -0.53 -13.98 -15.45
CA SER A 400 -1.52 -13.69 -16.50
C SER A 400 -1.22 -12.43 -17.32
N GLY A 401 -0.34 -11.56 -16.78
CA GLY A 401 -0.05 -10.24 -17.31
C GLY A 401 -0.89 -9.13 -16.70
N ASP A 402 -1.81 -9.44 -15.79
CA ASP A 402 -2.57 -8.47 -15.00
C ASP A 402 -1.70 -7.88 -13.88
N LEU A 403 -2.12 -6.78 -13.30
CA LEU A 403 -1.47 -6.17 -12.13
C LEU A 403 -2.50 -5.46 -11.24
N GLU A 404 -2.15 -5.36 -9.96
CA GLU A 404 -2.87 -4.53 -9.00
C GLU A 404 -1.87 -3.97 -8.00
N LEU A 405 -1.79 -2.63 -7.92
CA LEU A 405 -0.85 -1.87 -7.11
C LEU A 405 -1.62 -0.82 -6.31
N ASN A 406 -1.41 -0.77 -5.00
CA ASN A 406 -1.98 0.24 -4.12
C ASN A 406 -1.05 1.46 -3.98
N ILE A 407 -1.51 2.48 -3.27
CA ILE A 407 -0.68 3.57 -2.76
C ILE A 407 -0.31 3.27 -1.30
N VAL A 408 0.97 3.30 -0.97
CA VAL A 408 1.43 2.99 0.40
C VAL A 408 1.26 4.19 1.31
N ILE A 409 0.13 4.22 1.99
CA ILE A 409 -0.18 5.10 3.12
C ILE A 409 -0.70 4.25 4.29
N ARG A 410 -0.78 4.80 5.48
CA ARG A 410 -1.23 4.04 6.68
C ARG A 410 -0.43 2.74 6.86
N THR A 411 0.89 2.85 6.71
CA THR A 411 1.82 1.73 6.68
C THR A 411 2.95 1.97 7.67
N ALA A 412 3.34 0.92 8.40
CA ALA A 412 4.55 0.86 9.17
C ALA A 412 5.60 0.00 8.43
N PHE A 413 6.78 0.54 8.25
CA PHE A 413 7.97 -0.18 7.84
C PHE A 413 8.79 -0.51 9.08
N ILE A 414 9.14 -1.77 9.29
CA ILE A 414 9.78 -2.24 10.52
C ILE A 414 11.15 -2.80 10.15
N GLN A 415 12.19 -2.21 10.69
CA GLN A 415 13.57 -2.59 10.46
C GLN A 415 14.37 -2.42 11.76
N ASP A 416 15.28 -3.34 12.08
CA ASP A 416 16.14 -3.29 13.26
C ASP A 416 15.40 -3.04 14.58
N GLY A 417 14.19 -3.61 14.72
CA GLY A 417 13.34 -3.42 15.89
C GLY A 417 12.64 -2.07 15.98
N MET A 418 12.77 -1.21 14.97
CA MET A 418 12.11 0.10 14.90
C MET A 418 10.96 0.08 13.91
N ALA A 419 9.81 0.58 14.33
CA ALA A 419 8.66 0.84 13.44
C ALA A 419 8.72 2.30 12.96
N HIS A 420 8.73 2.48 11.64
CA HIS A 420 8.74 3.77 10.97
C HIS A 420 7.38 3.99 10.31
N ILE A 421 6.68 5.06 10.71
CA ILE A 421 5.37 5.42 10.19
C ILE A 421 5.47 6.83 9.61
N GLN A 422 5.26 6.98 8.31
CA GLN A 422 5.27 8.28 7.64
C GLN A 422 3.86 8.64 7.19
N ALA A 423 3.51 9.91 7.37
CA ALA A 423 2.21 10.43 6.96
C ALA A 423 2.33 11.92 6.66
N GLY A 424 1.45 12.43 5.80
CA GLY A 424 1.49 13.81 5.35
C GLY A 424 0.12 14.42 5.15
N ALA A 425 0.13 15.72 4.87
CA ALA A 425 -1.03 16.52 4.54
C ALA A 425 -0.84 17.25 3.20
N GLY A 426 -1.92 17.43 2.46
CA GLY A 426 -1.95 18.23 1.23
C GLY A 426 -1.95 19.72 1.55
N ILE A 427 -0.83 20.37 1.32
CA ILE A 427 -0.66 21.80 1.59
C ILE A 427 -1.19 22.62 0.42
N VAL A 428 -2.13 23.51 0.73
CA VAL A 428 -2.72 24.47 -0.19
C VAL A 428 -2.50 25.90 0.32
N ILE A 429 -2.90 26.92 -0.46
CA ILE A 429 -2.66 28.32 -0.10
C ILE A 429 -3.28 28.72 1.24
N ASP A 430 -4.42 28.15 1.60
CA ASP A 430 -5.17 28.45 2.83
C ASP A 430 -4.82 27.52 4.01
N SER A 431 -3.83 26.63 3.85
CA SER A 431 -3.38 25.74 4.91
C SER A 431 -2.85 26.49 6.13
N ILE A 432 -3.20 26.01 7.32
CA ILE A 432 -2.71 26.53 8.59
C ILE A 432 -1.52 25.69 9.05
N PRO A 433 -0.27 26.20 9.05
CA PRO A 433 0.93 25.39 9.21
C PRO A 433 0.92 24.43 10.42
N GLY A 434 0.57 24.92 11.60
CA GLY A 434 0.50 24.09 12.81
C GLY A 434 -0.62 23.04 12.78
N ALA A 435 -1.74 23.33 12.09
CA ALA A 435 -2.82 22.36 11.93
C ALA A 435 -2.41 21.20 11.00
N GLU A 436 -1.69 21.50 9.90
CA GLU A 436 -1.20 20.49 8.96
C GLU A 436 -0.18 19.56 9.61
N TYR A 437 0.69 20.08 10.49
CA TYR A 437 1.61 19.26 11.29
C TYR A 437 0.86 18.27 12.17
N VAL A 438 -0.14 18.76 12.93
CA VAL A 438 -0.97 17.92 13.80
C VAL A 438 -1.76 16.88 13.00
N GLU A 439 -2.29 17.26 11.84
CA GLU A 439 -2.99 16.34 10.94
C GLU A 439 -2.07 15.22 10.47
N SER A 440 -0.85 15.56 10.01
CA SER A 440 0.15 14.60 9.57
C SER A 440 0.49 13.58 10.67
N LEU A 441 0.70 14.02 11.91
CA LEU A 441 0.92 13.12 13.04
C LEU A 441 -0.30 12.24 13.35
N ASN A 442 -1.50 12.82 13.28
CA ASN A 442 -2.75 12.11 13.59
C ASN A 442 -3.04 10.97 12.60
N LYS A 443 -2.62 11.09 11.35
CA LYS A 443 -2.77 10.03 10.34
C LYS A 443 -2.00 8.76 10.68
N GLY A 444 -0.99 8.82 11.54
CA GLY A 444 -0.26 7.66 12.08
C GLY A 444 -0.91 6.97 13.28
N LYS A 445 -1.91 7.58 13.92
CA LYS A 445 -2.47 7.12 15.21
C LYS A 445 -2.97 5.68 15.19
N ALA A 446 -3.65 5.25 14.13
CA ALA A 446 -4.18 3.88 14.04
C ALA A 446 -3.04 2.84 14.08
N LEU A 447 -1.90 3.12 13.46
CA LEU A 447 -0.74 2.24 13.47
C LEU A 447 -0.07 2.21 14.86
N TRP A 448 0.07 3.36 15.51
CA TRP A 448 0.58 3.42 16.89
C TRP A 448 -0.33 2.71 17.89
N GLN A 449 -1.65 2.80 17.69
CA GLN A 449 -2.61 2.03 18.49
C GLN A 449 -2.46 0.52 18.23
N ALA A 450 -2.29 0.08 16.97
CA ALA A 450 -2.03 -1.32 16.63
C ALA A 450 -0.75 -1.84 17.29
N ARG A 451 0.33 -1.01 17.29
CA ARG A 451 1.58 -1.31 18.02
C ARG A 451 1.32 -1.52 19.52
N ALA A 452 0.66 -0.56 20.16
CA ALA A 452 0.36 -0.64 21.60
C ALA A 452 -0.47 -1.88 21.96
N MET A 453 -1.47 -2.22 21.13
CA MET A 453 -2.27 -3.45 21.29
C MET A 453 -1.41 -4.71 21.15
N ALA A 454 -0.50 -4.75 20.17
CA ALA A 454 0.41 -5.89 19.96
C ALA A 454 1.37 -6.10 21.13
N GLU A 455 1.79 -5.05 21.82
CA GLU A 455 2.68 -5.09 22.97
C GLU A 455 1.97 -5.37 24.32
N GLY A 456 0.68 -5.71 24.25
CA GLY A 456 -0.09 -6.04 25.44
C GLY A 456 -0.47 -4.81 26.27
N GLY A 457 -0.62 -3.66 25.63
CA GLY A 457 -1.08 -2.40 26.22
C GLY A 457 -2.47 -2.46 26.83
N SER A 458 -2.65 -3.38 27.74
CA SER A 458 -3.77 -3.49 28.68
C SER A 458 -3.20 -4.08 29.96
N LYS A 459 -2.64 -3.23 30.79
CA LYS A 459 -2.52 -3.50 32.22
C LYS A 459 -3.46 -2.61 32.98
#